data_b39f8f9116b992681f9deaa831aee95a
#
_entry.id   b39f8f9116b992681f9deaa831aee95a
#
_cell.length_a   1.000
_cell.length_b   1.000
_cell.length_c   1.000
_cell.angle_alpha   90.00
_cell.angle_beta   90.00
_cell.angle_gamma   90.00
#
_symmetry.space_group_name_H-M   'P 1'
#
loop_
_entity.id
_entity.type
_entity.pdbx_description
1 polymer ?
#
loop_
_entity_poly.entity_id
_entity_poly.type
_entity_poly.pdbx_seq_one_letter_code
_entity_poly.pdbx_strand_id
1 'polypeptide(L)'
;EVNPEFLDRTQVLALRRLGFNRISFGIQDADPDVQKAVNRVVPVDQLRRVMGWLREAAFESVNVDLICGLPLQTPARFRQTLALVQELRPDRLSLFSFAYLPEQLPLQRKIAAADLPSPRDRLVMLEEANQQLTANGYEAIGMDHYALVDDSLAQAARSGRLHRNFQGYTTGGELELLGVGPTAISQFPQLFTQNQRDLKAYASALEQGCLPVERGLEVRDPQVLERRELIRQVMCQFAVELDRGRYALEWRRL
;
A
#
# COMPACT_ATOMS: atom_id res chain seq x y z
N GLU A 1 -4.59 -8.15 -1.43
CA GLU A 1 -5.41 -6.98 -1.76
C GLU A 1 -6.70 -7.42 -2.43
N VAL A 2 -7.84 -6.78 -2.09
CA VAL A 2 -9.15 -7.11 -2.64
C VAL A 2 -9.88 -5.84 -3.12
N ASN A 3 -10.76 -6.00 -4.12
CA ASN A 3 -11.64 -4.92 -4.54
C ASN A 3 -12.95 -4.96 -3.73
N PRO A 4 -13.24 -3.94 -2.91
CA PRO A 4 -14.43 -3.93 -2.06
C PRO A 4 -15.76 -3.89 -2.84
N GLU A 5 -15.74 -3.48 -4.11
CA GLU A 5 -16.91 -3.48 -4.98
C GLU A 5 -17.48 -4.88 -5.22
N PHE A 6 -16.58 -5.87 -5.38
CA PHE A 6 -16.94 -7.24 -5.74
C PHE A 6 -16.78 -8.26 -4.60
N LEU A 7 -16.31 -7.80 -3.44
CA LEU A 7 -16.08 -8.68 -2.30
C LEU A 7 -17.41 -8.97 -1.58
N ASP A 8 -17.70 -10.25 -1.36
CA ASP A 8 -18.82 -10.72 -0.57
C ASP A 8 -18.38 -11.48 0.70
N ARG A 9 -19.33 -11.74 1.60
CA ARG A 9 -19.08 -12.46 2.86
C ARG A 9 -18.53 -13.87 2.64
N THR A 10 -18.99 -14.59 1.59
CA THR A 10 -18.55 -15.96 1.29
C THR A 10 -17.08 -15.98 0.90
N GLN A 11 -16.66 -15.01 0.07
CA GLN A 11 -15.26 -14.85 -0.33
C GLN A 11 -14.37 -14.48 0.85
N VAL A 12 -14.81 -13.59 1.73
CA VAL A 12 -14.08 -13.23 2.96
C VAL A 12 -13.82 -14.47 3.83
N LEU A 13 -14.86 -15.24 4.09
CA LEU A 13 -14.74 -16.48 4.87
C LEU A 13 -13.87 -17.54 4.19
N ALA A 14 -13.93 -17.62 2.85
CA ALA A 14 -13.07 -18.52 2.09
C ALA A 14 -11.59 -18.13 2.21
N LEU A 15 -11.27 -16.85 2.06
CA LEU A 15 -9.91 -16.34 2.23
C LEU A 15 -9.39 -16.64 3.65
N ARG A 16 -10.21 -16.43 4.67
CA ARG A 16 -9.80 -16.73 6.05
C ARG A 16 -9.53 -18.21 6.28
N ARG A 17 -10.36 -19.09 5.73
CA ARG A 17 -10.15 -20.56 5.77
C ARG A 17 -8.88 -21.02 5.05
N LEU A 18 -8.49 -20.31 3.97
CA LEU A 18 -7.24 -20.56 3.26
C LEU A 18 -6.00 -20.06 4.01
N GLY A 19 -6.16 -19.44 5.19
CA GLY A 19 -5.07 -19.02 6.04
C GLY A 19 -4.66 -17.55 5.86
N PHE A 20 -5.33 -16.78 5.00
CA PHE A 20 -5.09 -15.34 4.93
C PHE A 20 -5.48 -14.68 6.24
N ASN A 21 -4.57 -13.97 6.88
CA ASN A 21 -4.79 -13.32 8.17
C ASN A 21 -4.71 -11.79 8.11
N ARG A 22 -4.25 -11.22 7.00
CA ARG A 22 -4.20 -9.79 6.74
C ARG A 22 -4.83 -9.49 5.39
N ILE A 23 -5.49 -8.35 5.29
CA ILE A 23 -6.18 -7.96 4.07
C ILE A 23 -6.07 -6.45 3.86
N SER A 24 -6.00 -6.02 2.59
CA SER A 24 -6.07 -4.62 2.22
C SER A 24 -7.14 -4.39 1.15
N PHE A 25 -7.78 -3.23 1.21
CA PHE A 25 -8.68 -2.78 0.17
C PHE A 25 -8.65 -1.26 -0.01
N GLY A 26 -8.85 -0.84 -1.26
CA GLY A 26 -8.84 0.59 -1.59
C GLY A 26 -10.23 1.22 -1.45
N ILE A 27 -10.37 2.21 -0.57
CA ILE A 27 -11.48 3.16 -0.55
C ILE A 27 -11.21 4.28 -1.56
N GLN A 28 -9.98 4.75 -1.59
CA GLN A 28 -9.45 5.88 -2.35
C GLN A 28 -10.06 7.22 -1.90
N ASP A 29 -11.38 7.38 -2.01
CA ASP A 29 -12.17 8.49 -1.51
C ASP A 29 -13.62 8.03 -1.26
N ALA A 30 -14.33 8.65 -0.32
CA ALA A 30 -15.72 8.33 0.00
C ALA A 30 -16.74 9.27 -0.71
N ASP A 31 -16.28 10.39 -1.26
CA ASP A 31 -17.15 11.34 -1.95
C ASP A 31 -17.60 10.77 -3.30
N PRO A 32 -18.93 10.70 -3.57
CA PRO A 32 -19.46 10.09 -4.80
C PRO A 32 -19.01 10.78 -6.09
N ASP A 33 -18.76 12.09 -6.07
CA ASP A 33 -18.35 12.83 -7.27
C ASP A 33 -16.88 12.56 -7.58
N VAL A 34 -16.03 12.48 -6.53
CA VAL A 34 -14.62 12.08 -6.65
C VAL A 34 -14.53 10.65 -7.18
N GLN A 35 -15.30 9.72 -6.62
CA GLN A 35 -15.35 8.33 -7.08
C GLN A 35 -15.75 8.21 -8.55
N LYS A 36 -16.79 8.96 -8.98
CA LYS A 36 -17.22 9.01 -10.39
C LYS A 36 -16.14 9.56 -11.30
N ALA A 37 -15.43 10.63 -10.88
CA ALA A 37 -14.37 11.25 -11.67
C ALA A 37 -13.21 10.31 -11.98
N VAL A 38 -12.97 9.30 -11.14
CA VAL A 38 -11.95 8.26 -11.35
C VAL A 38 -12.53 6.91 -11.77
N ASN A 39 -13.83 6.86 -12.06
CA ASN A 39 -14.57 5.65 -12.44
C ASN A 39 -14.40 4.48 -11.45
N ARG A 40 -14.42 4.78 -10.16
CA ARG A 40 -14.34 3.77 -9.09
C ARG A 40 -15.37 4.09 -8.00
N VAL A 41 -16.60 3.62 -8.21
CA VAL A 41 -17.73 3.93 -7.33
C VAL A 41 -17.99 2.77 -6.39
N VAL A 42 -17.75 2.97 -5.10
CA VAL A 42 -18.07 2.00 -4.04
C VAL A 42 -18.93 2.70 -2.99
N PRO A 43 -20.21 2.32 -2.85
CA PRO A 43 -21.09 2.93 -1.85
C PRO A 43 -20.55 2.75 -0.42
N VAL A 44 -20.71 3.77 0.41
CA VAL A 44 -20.25 3.75 1.82
C VAL A 44 -20.83 2.55 2.59
N ASP A 45 -22.09 2.20 2.36
CA ASP A 45 -22.70 1.03 3.00
C ASP A 45 -22.05 -0.29 2.58
N GLN A 46 -21.51 -0.38 1.35
CA GLN A 46 -20.72 -1.54 0.94
C GLN A 46 -19.38 -1.59 1.71
N LEU A 47 -18.70 -0.46 1.89
CA LEU A 47 -17.47 -0.39 2.67
C LEU A 47 -17.71 -0.79 4.13
N ARG A 48 -18.82 -0.35 4.73
CA ARG A 48 -19.25 -0.77 6.08
C ARG A 48 -19.49 -2.27 6.15
N ARG A 49 -20.20 -2.85 5.19
CA ARG A 49 -20.44 -4.31 5.13
C ARG A 49 -19.14 -5.09 5.01
N VAL A 50 -18.25 -4.68 4.09
CA VAL A 50 -16.94 -5.32 3.91
C VAL A 50 -16.14 -5.31 5.22
N MET A 51 -16.03 -4.15 5.87
CA MET A 51 -15.33 -4.05 7.15
C MET A 51 -15.96 -4.95 8.21
N GLY A 52 -17.30 -4.98 8.30
CA GLY A 52 -18.04 -5.88 9.21
C GLY A 52 -17.72 -7.35 8.98
N TRP A 53 -17.71 -7.82 7.73
CA TRP A 53 -17.35 -9.21 7.39
C TRP A 53 -15.90 -9.55 7.72
N LEU A 54 -14.97 -8.60 7.52
CA LEU A 54 -13.56 -8.80 7.85
C LEU A 54 -13.34 -8.91 9.36
N ARG A 55 -14.06 -8.10 10.16
CA ARG A 55 -14.03 -8.19 11.63
C ARG A 55 -14.67 -9.48 12.13
N GLU A 56 -15.83 -9.87 11.57
CA GLU A 56 -16.48 -11.15 11.86
C GLU A 56 -15.57 -12.36 11.58
N ALA A 57 -14.85 -12.32 10.46
CA ALA A 57 -13.90 -13.37 10.06
C ALA A 57 -12.59 -13.35 10.86
N ALA A 58 -12.42 -12.40 11.80
CA ALA A 58 -11.24 -12.26 12.64
C ALA A 58 -9.92 -12.16 11.85
N PHE A 59 -9.88 -11.29 10.82
CA PHE A 59 -8.62 -10.89 10.23
C PHE A 59 -7.80 -10.12 11.25
N GLU A 60 -6.51 -10.45 11.36
CA GLU A 60 -5.58 -9.86 12.34
C GLU A 60 -5.26 -8.40 12.06
N SER A 61 -5.27 -8.02 10.79
CA SER A 61 -5.01 -6.65 10.37
C SER A 61 -5.74 -6.34 9.05
N VAL A 62 -6.46 -5.23 9.04
CA VAL A 62 -7.14 -4.70 7.86
C VAL A 62 -6.49 -3.37 7.51
N ASN A 63 -5.95 -3.27 6.29
CA ASN A 63 -5.43 -2.02 5.75
C ASN A 63 -6.43 -1.41 4.78
N VAL A 64 -6.51 -0.08 4.80
CA VAL A 64 -7.33 0.71 3.87
C VAL A 64 -6.43 1.68 3.13
N ASP A 65 -6.60 1.76 1.81
CA ASP A 65 -5.87 2.71 0.98
C ASP A 65 -6.76 3.91 0.62
N LEU A 66 -6.21 5.10 0.83
CA LEU A 66 -6.76 6.39 0.41
C LEU A 66 -5.83 7.05 -0.60
N ILE A 67 -6.38 7.93 -1.42
CA ILE A 67 -5.60 8.77 -2.33
C ILE A 67 -5.93 10.24 -2.11
N CYS A 68 -4.92 11.02 -1.79
CA CYS A 68 -5.01 12.48 -1.75
C CYS A 68 -4.61 13.09 -3.09
N GLY A 69 -5.36 14.04 -3.58
CA GLY A 69 -5.10 14.74 -4.83
C GLY A 69 -5.89 14.24 -6.03
N LEU A 70 -6.92 13.42 -5.83
CA LEU A 70 -7.86 12.99 -6.87
C LEU A 70 -8.64 14.18 -7.46
N PRO A 71 -9.12 14.08 -8.73
CA PRO A 71 -9.96 15.12 -9.32
C PRO A 71 -11.21 15.38 -8.47
N LEU A 72 -11.63 16.63 -8.41
CA LEU A 72 -12.76 17.16 -7.63
C LEU A 72 -12.61 17.07 -6.11
N GLN A 73 -11.51 16.55 -5.58
CA GLN A 73 -11.24 16.61 -4.15
C GLN A 73 -11.07 18.06 -3.68
N THR A 74 -11.60 18.33 -2.49
CA THR A 74 -11.37 19.55 -1.73
C THR A 74 -11.10 19.19 -0.28
N PRO A 75 -10.48 20.04 0.54
CA PRO A 75 -10.32 19.78 1.97
C PRO A 75 -11.63 19.42 2.67
N ALA A 76 -12.75 20.08 2.29
CA ALA A 76 -14.05 19.79 2.88
C ALA A 76 -14.59 18.39 2.53
N ARG A 77 -14.44 17.94 1.28
CA ARG A 77 -14.84 16.58 0.85
C ARG A 77 -13.92 15.53 1.46
N PHE A 78 -12.62 15.78 1.50
CA PHE A 78 -11.65 14.82 2.04
C PHE A 78 -11.83 14.60 3.55
N ARG A 79 -12.26 15.62 4.32
CA ARG A 79 -12.66 15.45 5.74
C ARG A 79 -13.80 14.44 5.91
N GLN A 80 -14.74 14.34 4.97
CA GLN A 80 -15.81 13.34 5.02
C GLN A 80 -15.23 11.92 4.83
N THR A 81 -14.26 11.76 3.93
CA THR A 81 -13.53 10.51 3.76
C THR A 81 -12.77 10.12 5.02
N LEU A 82 -12.09 11.07 5.67
CA LEU A 82 -11.41 10.82 6.95
C LEU A 82 -12.37 10.46 8.07
N ALA A 83 -13.55 11.08 8.12
CA ALA A 83 -14.59 10.72 9.09
C ALA A 83 -15.08 9.28 8.91
N LEU A 84 -15.27 8.83 7.66
CA LEU A 84 -15.58 7.43 7.38
C LEU A 84 -14.46 6.49 7.82
N VAL A 85 -13.21 6.84 7.59
CA VAL A 85 -12.06 6.03 8.05
C VAL A 85 -12.06 5.90 9.57
N GLN A 86 -12.35 6.97 10.30
CA GLN A 86 -12.45 6.95 11.75
C GLN A 86 -13.60 6.03 12.22
N GLU A 87 -14.74 6.05 11.52
CA GLU A 87 -15.87 5.14 11.78
C GLU A 87 -15.49 3.67 11.54
N LEU A 88 -14.88 3.38 10.39
CA LEU A 88 -14.49 2.02 10.00
C LEU A 88 -13.34 1.48 10.86
N ARG A 89 -12.48 2.37 11.37
CA ARG A 89 -11.34 2.08 12.23
C ARG A 89 -10.48 0.91 11.71
N PRO A 90 -9.89 1.02 10.49
CA PRO A 90 -8.95 0.01 10.02
C PRO A 90 -7.72 -0.07 10.94
N ASP A 91 -7.02 -1.21 10.95
CA ASP A 91 -5.79 -1.37 11.75
C ASP A 91 -4.64 -0.58 11.15
N ARG A 92 -4.63 -0.46 9.83
CA ARG A 92 -3.62 0.27 9.04
C ARG A 92 -4.27 1.12 7.97
N LEU A 93 -3.53 2.12 7.53
CA LEU A 93 -3.95 3.02 6.47
C LEU A 93 -2.75 3.40 5.61
N SER A 94 -2.96 3.42 4.29
CA SER A 94 -2.03 4.00 3.33
C SER A 94 -2.68 5.23 2.70
N LEU A 95 -2.03 6.38 2.79
CA LEU A 95 -2.51 7.65 2.23
C LEU A 95 -1.60 8.08 1.09
N PHE A 96 -1.89 7.58 -0.11
CA PHE A 96 -1.07 7.87 -1.29
C PHE A 96 -1.36 9.24 -1.88
N SER A 97 -0.33 9.86 -2.44
CA SER A 97 -0.49 11.04 -3.28
C SER A 97 -0.82 10.65 -4.71
N PHE A 98 -1.87 11.27 -5.29
CA PHE A 98 -2.25 11.01 -6.67
C PHE A 98 -1.16 11.45 -7.65
N ALA A 99 -0.64 10.50 -8.43
CA ALA A 99 0.30 10.76 -9.51
C ALA A 99 -0.45 10.97 -10.83
N TYR A 100 -0.54 12.22 -11.28
CA TYR A 100 -1.15 12.56 -12.57
C TYR A 100 -0.12 12.51 -13.68
N LEU A 101 -0.14 11.46 -14.48
CA LEU A 101 0.83 11.14 -15.55
C LEU A 101 0.10 10.79 -16.87
N PRO A 102 -0.70 11.71 -17.46
CA PRO A 102 -1.53 11.42 -18.64
C PRO A 102 -0.73 11.01 -19.88
N GLU A 103 0.54 11.40 -19.96
CA GLU A 103 1.43 10.99 -21.06
C GLU A 103 1.78 9.50 -20.99
N GLN A 104 1.90 8.95 -19.76
CA GLN A 104 2.27 7.56 -19.53
C GLN A 104 1.05 6.65 -19.30
N LEU A 105 -0.03 7.21 -18.75
CA LEU A 105 -1.24 6.49 -18.37
C LEU A 105 -2.43 6.97 -19.19
N PRO A 106 -2.74 6.33 -20.33
CA PRO A 106 -3.77 6.81 -21.26
C PRO A 106 -5.15 7.05 -20.65
N LEU A 107 -5.54 6.27 -19.63
CA LEU A 107 -6.82 6.45 -18.95
C LEU A 107 -6.90 7.79 -18.20
N GLN A 108 -5.79 8.31 -17.73
CA GLN A 108 -5.74 9.61 -17.04
C GLN A 108 -5.95 10.81 -17.97
N ARG A 109 -5.87 10.63 -19.29
CA ARG A 109 -6.20 11.68 -20.29
C ARG A 109 -7.66 12.11 -20.24
N LYS A 110 -8.53 11.29 -19.63
CA LYS A 110 -9.94 11.62 -19.39
C LYS A 110 -10.15 12.56 -18.21
N ILE A 111 -9.14 12.75 -17.37
CA ILE A 111 -9.18 13.65 -16.22
C ILE A 111 -8.78 15.04 -16.70
N ALA A 112 -9.64 16.03 -16.49
CA ALA A 112 -9.30 17.42 -16.77
C ALA A 112 -8.32 17.92 -15.70
N ALA A 113 -7.20 18.49 -16.13
CA ALA A 113 -6.21 19.03 -15.18
C ALA A 113 -6.77 20.14 -14.28
N ALA A 114 -7.80 20.86 -14.75
CA ALA A 114 -8.49 21.89 -13.98
C ALA A 114 -9.30 21.32 -12.80
N ASP A 115 -9.68 20.04 -12.82
CA ASP A 115 -10.41 19.39 -11.75
C ASP A 115 -9.48 18.92 -10.60
N LEU A 116 -8.16 18.95 -10.82
CA LEU A 116 -7.21 18.55 -9.79
C LEU A 116 -7.10 19.62 -8.70
N PRO A 117 -7.02 19.23 -7.41
CA PRO A 117 -6.83 20.19 -6.33
C PRO A 117 -5.50 20.93 -6.46
N SER A 118 -5.48 22.19 -6.05
CA SER A 118 -4.25 22.97 -6.03
C SER A 118 -3.18 22.34 -5.14
N PRO A 119 -1.88 22.64 -5.36
CA PRO A 119 -0.82 22.19 -4.46
C PRO A 119 -1.06 22.58 -2.99
N ARG A 120 -1.64 23.76 -2.76
CA ARG A 120 -2.03 24.23 -1.42
C ARG A 120 -3.11 23.34 -0.82
N ASP A 121 -4.17 23.03 -1.57
CA ASP A 121 -5.26 22.19 -1.06
C ASP A 121 -4.77 20.77 -0.77
N ARG A 122 -3.89 20.21 -1.59
CA ARG A 122 -3.25 18.92 -1.31
C ARG A 122 -2.47 18.95 0.00
N LEU A 123 -1.68 19.99 0.23
CA LEU A 123 -0.92 20.12 1.46
C LEU A 123 -1.85 20.23 2.68
N VAL A 124 -2.91 21.02 2.58
CA VAL A 124 -3.93 21.14 3.64
C VAL A 124 -4.58 19.78 3.93
N MET A 125 -4.98 19.02 2.89
CA MET A 125 -5.58 17.70 3.05
C MET A 125 -4.63 16.71 3.73
N LEU A 126 -3.34 16.69 3.36
CA LEU A 126 -2.34 15.82 3.96
C LEU A 126 -2.06 16.19 5.43
N GLU A 127 -1.97 17.48 5.72
CA GLU A 127 -1.75 17.97 7.08
C GLU A 127 -2.96 17.64 7.99
N GLU A 128 -4.17 17.93 7.53
CA GLU A 128 -5.40 17.59 8.26
C GLU A 128 -5.54 16.07 8.47
N ALA A 129 -5.19 15.26 7.46
CA ALA A 129 -5.19 13.81 7.59
C ALA A 129 -4.21 13.34 8.67
N ASN A 130 -2.98 13.84 8.64
CA ASN A 130 -1.98 13.50 9.66
C ASN A 130 -2.45 13.88 11.07
N GLN A 131 -2.98 15.10 11.25
CA GLN A 131 -3.50 15.58 12.53
C GLN A 131 -4.67 14.71 13.03
N GLN A 132 -5.64 14.42 12.17
CA GLN A 132 -6.81 13.62 12.53
C GLN A 132 -6.45 12.16 12.83
N LEU A 133 -5.59 11.54 12.02
CA LEU A 133 -5.18 10.15 12.24
C LEU A 133 -4.40 10.01 13.55
N THR A 134 -3.44 10.90 13.81
CA THR A 134 -2.66 10.85 15.05
C THR A 134 -3.52 11.12 16.29
N ALA A 135 -4.47 12.06 16.21
CA ALA A 135 -5.42 12.31 17.29
C ALA A 135 -6.35 11.11 17.56
N ASN A 136 -6.56 10.22 16.58
CA ASN A 136 -7.40 9.02 16.68
C ASN A 136 -6.61 7.73 16.96
N GLY A 137 -5.36 7.84 17.40
CA GLY A 137 -4.54 6.72 17.88
C GLY A 137 -3.78 5.98 16.79
N TYR A 138 -3.57 6.61 15.62
CA TYR A 138 -2.65 6.09 14.63
C TYR A 138 -1.26 6.72 14.80
N GLU A 139 -0.23 5.95 14.49
CA GLU A 139 1.16 6.41 14.35
C GLU A 139 1.53 6.44 12.87
N ALA A 140 2.24 7.49 12.45
CA ALA A 140 2.89 7.54 11.15
C ALA A 140 4.06 6.56 11.15
N ILE A 141 3.99 5.54 10.30
CA ILE A 141 4.99 4.48 10.21
C ILE A 141 6.15 4.88 9.31
N GLY A 142 5.82 5.53 8.22
CA GLY A 142 6.77 6.02 7.24
C GLY A 142 6.11 6.29 5.89
N MET A 143 6.66 7.21 5.14
CA MET A 143 6.09 7.68 3.88
C MET A 143 4.58 7.96 4.05
N ASP A 144 3.75 7.14 3.40
CA ASP A 144 2.29 7.33 3.33
C ASP A 144 1.52 6.38 4.25
N HIS A 145 2.19 5.67 5.18
CA HIS A 145 1.58 4.60 5.97
C HIS A 145 1.35 5.00 7.43
N TYR A 146 0.20 4.60 7.94
CA TYR A 146 -0.21 4.75 9.34
C TYR A 146 -0.67 3.41 9.89
N ALA A 147 -0.50 3.21 11.18
CA ALA A 147 -1.00 2.03 11.89
C ALA A 147 -1.50 2.43 13.29
N LEU A 148 -2.49 1.71 13.81
CA LEU A 148 -2.88 1.87 15.21
C LEU A 148 -1.69 1.60 16.12
N VAL A 149 -1.63 2.30 17.26
CA VAL A 149 -0.52 2.22 18.22
C VAL A 149 -0.24 0.79 18.71
N ASP A 150 -1.27 -0.05 18.75
CA ASP A 150 -1.18 -1.45 19.17
C ASP A 150 -0.92 -2.43 18.02
N ASP A 151 -0.91 -1.95 16.77
CA ASP A 151 -0.60 -2.80 15.61
C ASP A 151 0.87 -3.23 15.63
N SER A 152 1.11 -4.46 15.18
CA SER A 152 2.46 -5.03 15.10
C SER A 152 3.43 -4.18 14.26
N LEU A 153 2.93 -3.43 13.28
CA LEU A 153 3.73 -2.56 12.44
C LEU A 153 4.23 -1.34 13.22
N ALA A 154 3.37 -0.71 14.03
CA ALA A 154 3.76 0.39 14.91
C ALA A 154 4.78 -0.07 15.97
N GLN A 155 4.55 -1.25 16.56
CA GLN A 155 5.51 -1.85 17.49
C GLN A 155 6.87 -2.13 16.84
N ALA A 156 6.88 -2.65 15.60
CA ALA A 156 8.11 -2.90 14.85
C ALA A 156 8.85 -1.60 14.51
N ALA A 157 8.12 -0.53 14.15
CA ALA A 157 8.69 0.78 13.89
C ALA A 157 9.40 1.33 15.13
N ARG A 158 8.74 1.32 16.29
CA ARG A 158 9.32 1.79 17.58
C ARG A 158 10.53 0.97 18.03
N SER A 159 10.56 -0.32 17.71
CA SER A 159 11.67 -1.22 18.09
C SER A 159 12.77 -1.36 17.04
N GLY A 160 12.74 -0.57 15.95
CA GLY A 160 13.73 -0.64 14.88
C GLY A 160 13.68 -1.91 14.03
N ARG A 161 12.61 -2.70 14.15
CA ARG A 161 12.42 -3.98 13.42
C ARG A 161 11.50 -3.85 12.21
N LEU A 162 11.23 -2.63 11.78
CA LEU A 162 10.43 -2.38 10.59
C LEU A 162 11.20 -2.77 9.34
N HIS A 163 10.56 -3.46 8.43
CA HIS A 163 11.08 -3.78 7.10
C HIS A 163 10.14 -3.30 6.01
N ARG A 164 10.64 -3.29 4.77
CA ARG A 164 9.87 -2.94 3.58
C ARG A 164 10.18 -3.91 2.46
N ASN A 165 9.13 -4.38 1.80
CA ASN A 165 9.21 -5.19 0.58
C ASN A 165 8.40 -4.53 -0.56
N PHE A 166 8.15 -5.24 -1.65
CA PHE A 166 7.38 -4.73 -2.79
C PHE A 166 5.90 -4.40 -2.49
N GLN A 167 5.36 -4.95 -1.41
CA GLN A 167 3.97 -4.69 -1.01
C GLN A 167 3.83 -3.57 0.02
N GLY A 168 4.92 -3.09 0.59
CA GLY A 168 4.92 -2.04 1.60
C GLY A 168 5.68 -2.42 2.87
N TYR A 169 5.34 -1.76 3.98
CA TYR A 169 5.96 -2.03 5.27
C TYR A 169 5.49 -3.37 5.87
N THR A 170 6.41 -4.08 6.50
CA THR A 170 6.17 -5.40 7.08
C THR A 170 7.01 -5.63 8.33
N THR A 171 6.55 -6.55 9.16
CA THR A 171 7.30 -7.08 10.31
C THR A 171 8.08 -8.35 9.98
N GLY A 172 7.89 -8.93 8.79
CA GLY A 172 8.48 -10.19 8.34
C GLY A 172 9.74 -10.02 7.51
N GLY A 173 10.63 -9.11 7.87
CA GLY A 173 11.84 -8.79 7.09
C GLY A 173 12.86 -9.92 6.95
N GLU A 174 12.87 -10.85 7.90
CA GLU A 174 13.72 -12.03 7.89
C GLU A 174 13.13 -13.20 7.06
N LEU A 175 11.90 -13.03 6.58
CA LEU A 175 11.18 -14.08 5.85
C LEU A 175 11.33 -13.89 4.35
N GLU A 176 11.35 -15.01 3.63
CA GLU A 176 11.18 -15.02 2.19
C GLU A 176 9.73 -14.69 1.83
N LEU A 177 9.54 -13.90 0.78
CA LEU A 177 8.23 -13.52 0.29
C LEU A 177 7.86 -14.37 -0.93
N LEU A 178 6.80 -15.15 -0.83
CA LEU A 178 6.18 -15.84 -1.96
C LEU A 178 4.98 -15.06 -2.46
N GLY A 179 5.09 -14.52 -3.67
CA GLY A 179 4.03 -13.79 -4.33
C GLY A 179 3.01 -14.74 -4.98
N VAL A 180 1.76 -14.66 -4.58
CA VAL A 180 0.64 -15.45 -5.13
C VAL A 180 -0.27 -14.52 -5.94
N GLY A 181 -0.62 -14.96 -7.13
CA GLY A 181 -1.47 -14.20 -8.07
C GLY A 181 -0.70 -13.68 -9.29
N PRO A 182 -1.43 -13.21 -10.31
CA PRO A 182 -0.84 -12.58 -11.50
C PRO A 182 -0.01 -11.35 -11.11
N THR A 183 1.11 -11.12 -11.79
CA THR A 183 2.07 -10.04 -11.55
C THR A 183 2.77 -10.04 -10.19
N ALA A 184 2.40 -10.92 -9.28
CA ALA A 184 2.97 -10.95 -7.93
C ALA A 184 4.48 -11.17 -7.96
N ILE A 185 5.19 -10.47 -7.08
CA ILE A 185 6.65 -10.55 -6.96
C ILE A 185 6.99 -11.38 -5.74
N SER A 186 7.83 -12.40 -5.93
CA SER A 186 8.49 -13.12 -4.85
C SER A 186 9.87 -12.54 -4.59
N GLN A 187 10.30 -12.56 -3.35
CA GLN A 187 11.58 -12.02 -2.92
C GLN A 187 12.30 -13.02 -2.04
N PHE A 188 13.48 -13.41 -2.48
CA PHE A 188 14.44 -14.24 -1.77
C PHE A 188 15.71 -13.41 -1.49
N PRO A 189 16.71 -13.90 -0.75
CA PRO A 189 17.90 -13.13 -0.42
C PRO A 189 18.61 -12.50 -1.63
N GLN A 190 18.75 -13.26 -2.71
CA GLN A 190 19.47 -12.82 -3.93
C GLN A 190 18.64 -12.98 -5.21
N LEU A 191 17.38 -13.42 -5.12
CA LEU A 191 16.52 -13.69 -6.26
C LEU A 191 15.18 -12.99 -6.10
N PHE A 192 14.75 -12.30 -7.14
CA PHE A 192 13.38 -11.82 -7.30
C PHE A 192 12.74 -12.54 -8.46
N THR A 193 11.48 -12.95 -8.31
CA THR A 193 10.70 -13.49 -9.42
C THR A 193 9.38 -12.75 -9.55
N GLN A 194 8.87 -12.65 -10.77
CA GLN A 194 7.56 -12.08 -11.04
C GLN A 194 6.71 -13.06 -11.82
N ASN A 195 5.47 -13.23 -11.36
CA ASN A 195 4.50 -14.08 -12.01
C ASN A 195 3.96 -13.46 -13.32
N GLN A 196 3.39 -14.32 -14.18
CA GLN A 196 2.74 -13.98 -15.43
C GLN A 196 1.72 -12.85 -15.25
N ARG A 197 1.69 -11.92 -16.21
CA ARG A 197 0.68 -10.85 -16.27
C ARG A 197 -0.63 -11.33 -16.86
N ASP A 198 -0.54 -12.13 -17.90
CA ASP A 198 -1.71 -12.65 -18.57
C ASP A 198 -2.38 -13.71 -17.70
N LEU A 199 -3.69 -13.52 -17.42
CA LEU A 199 -4.46 -14.40 -16.57
C LEU A 199 -4.54 -15.83 -17.12
N LYS A 200 -4.60 -16.00 -18.45
CA LYS A 200 -4.69 -17.31 -19.08
C LYS A 200 -3.36 -18.05 -18.97
N ALA A 201 -2.26 -17.34 -19.24
CA ALA A 201 -0.92 -17.91 -19.09
C ALA A 201 -0.64 -18.29 -17.62
N TYR A 202 -1.05 -17.44 -16.67
CA TYR A 202 -0.95 -17.73 -15.24
C TYR A 202 -1.73 -18.99 -14.86
N ALA A 203 -3.01 -19.08 -15.23
CA ALA A 203 -3.86 -20.23 -14.92
C ALA A 203 -3.33 -21.50 -15.59
N SER A 204 -2.95 -21.45 -16.86
CA SER A 204 -2.42 -22.60 -17.60
C SER A 204 -1.14 -23.16 -16.98
N ALA A 205 -0.23 -22.30 -16.48
CA ALA A 205 0.97 -22.77 -15.80
C ALA A 205 0.61 -23.54 -14.51
N LEU A 206 -0.33 -23.04 -13.73
CA LEU A 206 -0.79 -23.71 -12.51
C LEU A 206 -1.50 -25.05 -12.80
N GLU A 207 -2.34 -25.11 -13.83
CA GLU A 207 -3.01 -26.34 -14.27
C GLU A 207 -2.01 -27.43 -14.69
N GLN A 208 -0.86 -27.03 -15.23
CA GLN A 208 0.26 -27.90 -15.59
C GLN A 208 1.18 -28.25 -14.41
N GLY A 209 0.89 -27.77 -13.20
CA GLY A 209 1.73 -27.97 -12.00
C GLY A 209 3.04 -27.18 -12.03
N CYS A 210 3.14 -26.15 -12.88
CA CYS A 210 4.31 -25.31 -13.01
C CYS A 210 4.15 -24.01 -12.20
N LEU A 211 5.28 -23.46 -11.71
CA LEU A 211 5.27 -22.12 -11.16
C LEU A 211 5.02 -21.10 -12.29
N PRO A 212 4.08 -20.16 -12.10
CA PRO A 212 3.68 -19.22 -13.14
C PRO A 212 4.66 -18.03 -13.29
N VAL A 213 5.96 -18.28 -13.18
CA VAL A 213 7.00 -17.27 -13.23
C VAL A 213 7.24 -16.84 -14.69
N GLU A 214 7.14 -15.53 -14.94
CA GLU A 214 7.44 -14.92 -16.25
C GLU A 214 8.91 -14.51 -16.35
N ARG A 215 9.46 -13.97 -15.25
CA ARG A 215 10.84 -13.49 -15.20
C ARG A 215 11.45 -13.56 -13.81
N GLY A 216 12.77 -13.60 -13.74
CA GLY A 216 13.55 -13.55 -12.52
C GLY A 216 14.72 -12.56 -12.65
N LEU A 217 15.14 -12.02 -11.53
CA LEU A 217 16.33 -11.19 -11.39
C LEU A 217 17.20 -11.74 -10.26
N GLU A 218 18.37 -12.21 -10.59
CA GLU A 218 19.39 -12.61 -9.61
C GLU A 218 20.32 -11.43 -9.32
N VAL A 219 20.49 -11.10 -8.05
CA VAL A 219 21.40 -10.04 -7.60
C VAL A 219 22.72 -10.68 -7.18
N ARG A 220 23.74 -10.54 -8.02
CA ARG A 220 25.07 -11.11 -7.80
C ARG A 220 26.09 -10.12 -7.25
N ASP A 221 25.85 -8.82 -7.49
CA ASP A 221 26.78 -7.78 -7.07
C ASP A 221 26.61 -7.45 -5.57
N PRO A 222 27.64 -7.66 -4.75
CA PRO A 222 27.61 -7.33 -3.32
C PRO A 222 27.30 -5.84 -3.06
N GLN A 223 27.72 -4.93 -3.94
CA GLN A 223 27.44 -3.50 -3.78
C GLN A 223 25.95 -3.19 -3.89
N VAL A 224 25.22 -3.93 -4.73
CA VAL A 224 23.75 -3.78 -4.84
C VAL A 224 23.08 -4.25 -3.56
N LEU A 225 23.57 -5.32 -2.93
CA LEU A 225 23.04 -5.80 -1.65
C LEU A 225 23.31 -4.79 -0.51
N GLU A 226 24.50 -4.18 -0.49
CA GLU A 226 24.83 -3.13 0.47
C GLU A 226 23.93 -1.89 0.30
N ARG A 227 23.77 -1.43 -0.92
CA ARG A 227 22.88 -0.29 -1.24
C ARG A 227 21.43 -0.59 -0.84
N ARG A 228 20.96 -1.82 -1.06
CA ARG A 228 19.64 -2.26 -0.62
C ARG A 228 19.49 -2.14 0.89
N GLU A 229 20.51 -2.51 1.66
CA GLU A 229 20.48 -2.40 3.12
C GLU A 229 20.46 -0.94 3.58
N LEU A 230 21.24 -0.07 2.95
CA LEU A 230 21.20 1.38 3.23
C LEU A 230 19.81 1.98 2.92
N ILE A 231 19.24 1.63 1.77
CA ILE A 231 17.89 2.06 1.41
C ILE A 231 16.88 1.58 2.45
N ARG A 232 16.99 0.33 2.91
CA ARG A 232 16.12 -0.21 3.96
C ARG A 232 16.22 0.61 5.26
N GLN A 233 17.43 0.95 5.70
CA GLN A 233 17.65 1.75 6.90
C GLN A 233 17.01 3.14 6.75
N VAL A 234 17.28 3.84 5.66
CA VAL A 234 16.67 5.15 5.39
C VAL A 234 15.14 5.06 5.37
N MET A 235 14.58 4.05 4.69
CA MET A 235 13.13 3.92 4.51
C MET A 235 12.40 3.47 5.77
N CYS A 236 13.05 2.67 6.62
CA CYS A 236 12.40 2.03 7.77
C CYS A 236 12.81 2.64 9.12
N GLN A 237 13.97 3.29 9.19
CA GLN A 237 14.51 3.86 10.44
C GLN A 237 14.70 5.38 10.35
N PHE A 238 14.56 5.97 9.15
CA PHE A 238 14.80 7.39 8.86
C PHE A 238 16.19 7.88 9.27
N ALA A 239 17.10 6.95 9.51
CA ALA A 239 18.48 7.20 9.89
C ALA A 239 19.37 6.10 9.30
N VAL A 240 20.61 6.46 8.99
CA VAL A 240 21.63 5.53 8.54
C VAL A 240 22.97 5.94 9.14
N GLU A 241 23.71 4.97 9.66
CA GLU A 241 25.10 5.17 10.04
C GLU A 241 25.97 4.96 8.80
N LEU A 242 26.62 6.02 8.33
CA LEU A 242 27.51 5.97 7.19
C LEU A 242 28.95 5.90 7.65
N ASP A 243 29.65 4.84 7.25
CA ASP A 243 31.10 4.83 7.31
C ASP A 243 31.65 5.82 6.27
N ARG A 244 32.15 6.97 6.76
CA ARG A 244 32.67 8.05 5.93
C ARG A 244 33.82 7.61 5.03
N GLY A 245 34.59 6.58 5.43
CA GLY A 245 35.67 6.03 4.61
C GLY A 245 35.14 5.25 3.40
N ARG A 246 34.06 4.50 3.57
CA ARG A 246 33.48 3.59 2.58
C ARG A 246 32.68 4.33 1.49
N TYR A 247 32.01 5.43 1.83
CA TYR A 247 31.15 6.19 0.90
C TYR A 247 31.73 7.54 0.49
N ALA A 248 32.99 7.82 0.78
CA ALA A 248 33.63 9.12 0.53
C ALA A 248 33.58 9.59 -0.94
N LEU A 249 33.53 8.67 -1.90
CA LEU A 249 33.44 8.99 -3.33
C LEU A 249 32.00 9.35 -3.78
N GLU A 250 30.99 8.77 -3.16
CA GLU A 250 29.58 9.04 -3.48
C GLU A 250 29.15 10.38 -2.88
N TRP A 251 29.61 10.74 -1.69
CA TRP A 251 29.39 12.04 -1.05
C TRP A 251 30.00 13.23 -1.80
N ARG A 252 31.08 13.01 -2.55
CA ARG A 252 31.69 14.07 -3.35
C ARG A 252 30.95 14.37 -4.66
N ARG A 253 29.95 13.57 -5.01
CA ARG A 253 29.12 13.71 -6.21
C ARG A 253 27.72 14.31 -5.95
N LEU A 254 27.35 14.49 -4.70
CA LEU A 254 26.16 15.21 -4.23
C LEU A 254 26.52 16.65 -3.87
#